data_bcc09f872480272ecedee69e237ce5e7
#
_entry.id   bcc09f872480272ecedee69e237ce5e7
#
_cell.length_a   1.000
_cell.length_b   1.000
_cell.length_c   1.000
_cell.angle_alpha   90.00
_cell.angle_beta   90.00
_cell.angle_gamma   90.00
#
_symmetry.space_group_name_H-M   'P 1'
#
loop_
_entity.id
_entity.type
_entity.pdbx_description
1 polymer ?
#
loop_
_entity_poly.entity_id
_entity_poly.type
_entity_poly.pdbx_seq_one_letter_code
_entity_poly.pdbx_strand_id
1 'polypeptide(L)'
;MLKKNLMLFMSICLVLVLAACGNANNSSSASEGSTKDTSNAAQDTHSASGEQRIASMSIHLTNDLLSLGITPVGSVIGGEAKAFLSHVADRLQNTTPLGPVKDPDMEALLALKPDVIYLDEEFSGDDIAKFEKIAPVHVFNLDDGTWRDHLKDIGKLVNREKEAEQYIQDYAAETEEVKSLIHDTIGDGTVMAIRVTAKELRVFSTRRPMGPILYEDLGLTPAKGIKDFDSSKPYQVISREVLPDFDADAIFVVVNSDDEAQSMFKELQNNPIWQGLKAVKAGHVYPIGAQPWLDYSSIGNKMAMDEAKEMFSKK
;
A
#
# COMPACT_ATOMS: atom_id res chain seq x y z
N MET A 1 -37.57 34.90 -34.03
CA MET A 1 -38.93 34.34 -34.02
C MET A 1 -38.99 33.35 -32.88
N LEU A 2 -39.55 33.73 -31.76
CA LEU A 2 -40.93 33.62 -31.31
C LEU A 2 -41.30 32.13 -31.08
N LYS A 3 -41.69 31.61 -29.96
CA LYS A 3 -42.51 31.93 -28.77
C LYS A 3 -42.43 30.67 -27.88
N LYS A 4 -42.21 30.73 -26.55
CA LYS A 4 -43.23 30.90 -25.49
C LYS A 4 -44.27 29.76 -25.39
N ASN A 5 -44.26 29.07 -24.24
CA ASN A 5 -45.37 28.89 -23.24
C ASN A 5 -44.92 27.78 -22.26
N LEU A 6 -44.75 27.94 -20.98
CA LEU A 6 -45.54 28.39 -19.83
C LEU A 6 -46.83 27.56 -19.59
N MET A 7 -46.84 26.81 -18.48
CA MET A 7 -47.92 26.53 -17.49
C MET A 7 -47.52 25.30 -16.65
N LEU A 8 -47.16 25.44 -15.41
CA LEU A 8 -47.95 25.74 -14.21
C LEU A 8 -49.07 24.72 -13.96
N PHE A 9 -48.88 23.76 -13.05
CA PHE A 9 -49.93 23.35 -12.11
C PHE A 9 -49.33 22.85 -10.78
N MET A 10 -49.66 23.55 -9.81
CA MET A 10 -49.58 23.49 -8.38
C MET A 10 -50.67 22.55 -7.88
N SER A 11 -50.38 21.61 -7.00
CA SER A 11 -51.38 21.16 -6.02
C SER A 11 -50.71 20.62 -4.77
N ILE A 12 -51.04 21.31 -3.73
CA ILE A 12 -50.80 21.11 -2.31
C ILE A 12 -51.67 19.94 -1.83
N CYS A 13 -51.11 19.03 -1.00
CA CYS A 13 -51.90 18.39 0.06
C CYS A 13 -51.02 18.13 1.29
N LEU A 14 -51.26 18.95 2.28
CA LEU A 14 -50.82 18.89 3.65
C LEU A 14 -51.79 17.99 4.44
N VAL A 15 -51.30 16.96 5.12
CA VAL A 15 -52.04 16.34 6.24
C VAL A 15 -51.08 16.07 7.40
N LEU A 16 -51.28 16.89 8.43
CA LEU A 16 -50.82 16.70 9.81
C LEU A 16 -51.80 15.73 10.52
N VAL A 17 -51.27 14.74 11.23
CA VAL A 17 -51.95 14.16 12.37
C VAL A 17 -51.01 14.00 13.54
N LEU A 18 -51.26 14.79 14.57
CA LEU A 18 -50.74 14.67 15.94
C LEU A 18 -51.71 13.81 16.77
N ALA A 19 -51.14 12.91 17.59
CA ALA A 19 -51.72 12.48 18.86
C ALA A 19 -50.62 11.76 19.62
N ALA A 20 -50.03 12.18 20.67
CA ALA A 20 -50.34 12.74 21.98
C ALA A 20 -50.92 11.75 22.99
N CYS A 21 -50.13 11.56 24.06
CA CYS A 21 -50.47 11.35 25.48
C CYS A 21 -51.12 9.99 25.84
N GLY A 22 -50.75 9.42 26.91
CA GLY A 22 -50.64 9.69 28.32
C GLY A 22 -50.37 8.45 29.15
N ASN A 23 -49.69 8.68 30.15
CA ASN A 23 -50.03 8.82 31.58
C ASN A 23 -49.93 7.51 32.38
N ALA A 24 -49.01 7.39 33.25
CA ALA A 24 -48.86 7.73 34.66
C ALA A 24 -49.60 6.83 35.66
N ASN A 25 -48.83 6.47 36.65
CA ASN A 25 -49.20 6.14 38.06
C ASN A 25 -49.68 4.72 38.38
N ASN A 26 -49.37 4.11 39.46
CA ASN A 26 -48.82 4.50 40.75
C ASN A 26 -48.57 3.25 41.64
N SER A 27 -47.60 3.39 42.52
CA SER A 27 -47.60 3.00 43.94
C SER A 27 -47.35 1.56 44.39
N SER A 28 -46.24 1.44 45.04
CA SER A 28 -45.99 0.98 46.45
C SER A 28 -46.22 -0.50 46.77
N SER A 29 -45.27 -1.21 47.33
CA SER A 29 -44.68 -1.10 48.64
C SER A 29 -43.72 -2.28 48.92
N ALA A 30 -42.64 -1.93 49.53
CA ALA A 30 -41.79 -2.59 50.52
C ALA A 30 -41.81 -4.13 50.69
N SER A 31 -40.61 -4.75 50.66
CA SER A 31 -39.96 -5.30 51.87
C SER A 31 -38.67 -6.07 51.49
N GLU A 32 -37.57 -5.61 52.07
CA GLU A 32 -36.39 -6.29 52.61
C GLU A 32 -35.96 -7.68 52.12
N GLY A 33 -34.65 -7.76 51.83
CA GLY A 33 -33.91 -9.01 51.80
C GLY A 33 -32.52 -8.88 51.14
N SER A 34 -31.57 -8.51 51.96
CA SER A 34 -30.11 -8.49 51.73
C SER A 34 -29.59 -9.76 51.07
N THR A 35 -28.71 -9.60 50.09
CA THR A 35 -27.32 -10.15 50.13
C THR A 35 -26.49 -9.60 48.95
N LYS A 36 -25.29 -9.18 49.29
CA LYS A 36 -24.23 -8.75 48.41
C LYS A 36 -23.75 -9.88 47.52
N ASP A 37 -23.62 -9.63 46.24
CA ASP A 37 -22.52 -10.18 45.46
C ASP A 37 -22.08 -9.16 44.45
N THR A 38 -20.84 -8.72 44.64
CA THR A 38 -20.14 -7.77 43.85
C THR A 38 -19.48 -8.53 42.68
N SER A 39 -20.09 -8.53 41.52
CA SER A 39 -19.41 -8.86 40.29
C SER A 39 -19.25 -7.57 39.48
N ASN A 40 -18.02 -7.07 39.50
CA ASN A 40 -17.54 -6.02 38.60
C ASN A 40 -17.65 -6.53 37.15
N ALA A 41 -18.72 -6.21 36.48
CA ALA A 41 -18.78 -6.25 35.04
C ALA A 41 -18.06 -4.99 34.55
N ALA A 42 -16.85 -5.18 34.03
CA ALA A 42 -16.18 -4.17 33.23
C ALA A 42 -17.12 -3.83 32.05
N GLN A 43 -17.61 -2.62 32.06
CA GLN A 43 -18.40 -2.07 30.96
C GLN A 43 -17.43 -1.88 29.81
N ASP A 44 -17.49 -2.80 28.82
CA ASP A 44 -16.94 -2.60 27.49
C ASP A 44 -17.62 -1.38 26.88
N THR A 45 -16.89 -0.25 26.89
CA THR A 45 -17.27 0.91 26.09
C THR A 45 -16.93 0.62 24.64
N HIS A 46 -17.76 -0.17 23.95
CA HIS A 46 -17.76 -0.25 22.51
C HIS A 46 -18.06 1.13 21.95
N SER A 47 -17.10 1.69 21.22
CA SER A 47 -17.25 2.93 20.46
C SER A 47 -18.48 2.87 19.56
N ALA A 48 -19.28 3.94 19.58
CA ALA A 48 -20.52 4.09 18.84
C ALA A 48 -20.36 4.41 17.35
N SER A 49 -19.20 4.13 16.72
CA SER A 49 -18.99 4.10 15.28
C SER A 49 -18.34 2.76 14.95
N GLY A 50 -19.09 1.84 14.41
CA GLY A 50 -18.72 0.43 14.23
C GLY A 50 -17.48 0.13 13.37
N GLU A 51 -16.47 0.97 13.37
CA GLU A 51 -15.21 0.82 12.63
C GLU A 51 -14.11 0.34 13.59
N GLN A 52 -13.52 -0.81 13.25
CA GLN A 52 -12.48 -1.47 14.04
C GLN A 52 -11.22 -0.59 14.12
N ARG A 53 -10.68 -0.41 15.32
CA ARG A 53 -9.46 0.32 15.60
C ARG A 53 -8.23 -0.52 15.27
N ILE A 54 -7.70 -0.41 14.10
CA ILE A 54 -6.58 -1.22 13.60
C ILE A 54 -5.26 -0.49 13.86
N ALA A 55 -4.28 -1.16 14.48
CA ALA A 55 -2.88 -0.74 14.48
C ALA A 55 -2.09 -1.60 13.48
N SER A 56 -1.33 -0.97 12.60
CA SER A 56 -0.55 -1.68 11.57
C SER A 56 0.94 -1.59 11.85
N MET A 57 1.59 -2.73 11.97
CA MET A 57 3.03 -2.84 12.20
C MET A 57 3.80 -3.09 10.90
N SER A 58 3.17 -2.84 9.75
CA SER A 58 3.78 -2.92 8.42
C SER A 58 3.33 -1.73 7.59
N ILE A 59 4.27 -1.08 6.90
CA ILE A 59 3.96 0.02 5.96
C ILE A 59 3.12 -0.48 4.78
N HIS A 60 3.32 -1.72 4.35
CA HIS A 60 2.59 -2.32 3.24
C HIS A 60 1.15 -2.63 3.62
N LEU A 61 0.92 -3.25 4.79
CA LEU A 61 -0.43 -3.48 5.31
C LEU A 61 -1.19 -2.18 5.59
N THR A 62 -0.47 -1.13 6.05
CA THR A 62 -1.04 0.22 6.18
C THR A 62 -1.56 0.74 4.84
N ASN A 63 -0.77 0.60 3.78
CA ASN A 63 -1.14 1.06 2.45
C ASN A 63 -2.28 0.22 1.86
N ASP A 64 -2.32 -1.08 2.13
CA ASP A 64 -3.45 -1.94 1.73
C ASP A 64 -4.75 -1.55 2.44
N LEU A 65 -4.71 -1.25 3.75
CA LEU A 65 -5.86 -0.70 4.48
C LEU A 65 -6.34 0.62 3.87
N LEU A 66 -5.41 1.52 3.56
CA LEU A 66 -5.73 2.80 2.93
C LEU A 66 -6.39 2.62 1.54
N SER A 67 -6.00 1.63 0.76
CA SER A 67 -6.65 1.35 -0.54
C SER A 67 -8.11 0.92 -0.39
N LEU A 68 -8.46 0.34 0.76
CA LEU A 68 -9.82 -0.04 1.12
C LEU A 68 -10.60 1.07 1.87
N GLY A 69 -10.03 2.27 1.96
CA GLY A 69 -10.63 3.42 2.65
C GLY A 69 -10.53 3.34 4.16
N ILE A 70 -9.70 2.45 4.72
CA ILE A 70 -9.49 2.28 6.17
C ILE A 70 -8.21 3.02 6.57
N THR A 71 -8.32 3.96 7.50
CA THR A 71 -7.16 4.64 8.09
C THR A 71 -6.84 4.00 9.45
N PRO A 72 -5.67 3.37 9.62
CA PRO A 72 -5.31 2.76 10.90
C PRO A 72 -5.13 3.82 11.99
N VAL A 73 -5.44 3.47 13.25
CA VAL A 73 -5.25 4.38 14.40
C VAL A 73 -3.78 4.59 14.72
N GLY A 74 -2.92 3.66 14.37
CA GLY A 74 -1.47 3.74 14.49
C GLY A 74 -0.79 2.93 13.40
N SER A 75 0.38 3.38 12.95
CA SER A 75 1.18 2.68 11.95
C SER A 75 2.67 2.92 12.18
N VAL A 76 3.47 1.91 11.88
CA VAL A 76 4.92 2.08 11.78
C VAL A 76 5.28 3.03 10.64
N ILE A 77 6.48 3.60 10.70
CA ILE A 77 7.00 4.55 9.71
C ILE A 77 8.07 3.91 8.84
N GLY A 78 8.30 4.46 7.66
CA GLY A 78 9.34 3.99 6.73
C GLY A 78 10.74 4.15 7.30
N GLY A 79 11.60 3.15 7.08
CA GLY A 79 12.87 2.92 7.78
C GLY A 79 13.80 4.11 7.92
N GLU A 80 14.19 4.79 6.83
CA GLU A 80 15.12 5.93 6.90
C GLU A 80 14.40 7.28 7.05
N ALA A 81 13.12 7.35 6.70
CA ALA A 81 12.38 8.60 6.54
C ALA A 81 11.97 9.26 7.87
N LYS A 82 11.99 8.57 8.99
CA LYS A 82 11.46 9.02 10.30
C LYS A 82 10.04 9.62 10.22
N ALA A 83 9.28 9.25 9.19
CA ALA A 83 7.95 9.72 8.87
C ALA A 83 7.21 8.67 8.06
N PHE A 84 5.91 8.87 7.86
CA PHE A 84 5.15 8.07 6.90
C PHE A 84 5.68 8.30 5.48
N LEU A 85 5.52 7.29 4.62
CA LEU A 85 5.92 7.39 3.22
C LEU A 85 5.22 8.57 2.55
N SER A 86 5.97 9.38 1.80
CA SER A 86 5.49 10.66 1.26
C SER A 86 4.24 10.54 0.39
N HIS A 87 4.07 9.43 -0.33
CA HIS A 87 2.94 9.21 -1.22
C HIS A 87 1.62 8.85 -0.51
N VAL A 88 1.65 8.60 0.81
CA VAL A 88 0.45 8.30 1.63
C VAL A 88 0.36 9.17 2.90
N ALA A 89 1.34 10.02 3.16
CA ALA A 89 1.42 10.79 4.42
C ALA A 89 0.21 11.71 4.65
N ASP A 90 -0.36 12.28 3.61
CA ASP A 90 -1.55 13.12 3.66
C ASP A 90 -2.81 12.34 4.11
N ARG A 91 -2.85 11.04 3.89
CA ARG A 91 -3.94 10.14 4.30
C ARG A 91 -3.78 9.64 5.75
N LEU A 92 -2.61 9.85 6.36
CA LEU A 92 -2.23 9.37 7.70
C LEU A 92 -2.12 10.49 8.75
N GLN A 93 -2.69 11.68 8.49
CA GLN A 93 -2.61 12.84 9.40
C GLN A 93 -3.18 12.58 10.79
N ASN A 94 -4.14 11.66 10.91
CA ASN A 94 -4.76 11.27 12.18
C ASN A 94 -4.26 9.91 12.70
N THR A 95 -3.24 9.33 12.07
CA THR A 95 -2.61 8.08 12.47
C THR A 95 -1.42 8.36 13.39
N THR A 96 -1.34 7.69 14.52
CA THR A 96 -0.21 7.80 15.43
C THR A 96 1.01 7.09 14.85
N PRO A 97 2.16 7.76 14.68
CA PRO A 97 3.38 7.08 14.26
C PRO A 97 3.90 6.18 15.39
N LEU A 98 4.13 4.90 15.08
CA LEU A 98 4.56 3.87 16.03
C LEU A 98 6.05 3.54 15.91
N GLY A 99 6.86 4.47 15.39
CA GLY A 99 8.30 4.25 15.23
C GLY A 99 8.64 3.36 14.02
N PRO A 100 9.92 3.06 13.81
CA PRO A 100 10.37 2.22 12.70
C PRO A 100 9.94 0.76 12.88
N VAL A 101 9.72 0.05 11.77
CA VAL A 101 9.26 -1.36 11.75
C VAL A 101 10.09 -2.28 12.66
N LYS A 102 11.43 -2.10 12.69
CA LYS A 102 12.34 -2.96 13.46
C LYS A 102 12.41 -2.62 14.95
N ASP A 103 11.95 -1.44 15.34
CA ASP A 103 11.99 -0.96 16.73
C ASP A 103 10.75 -0.11 16.99
N PRO A 104 9.55 -0.75 17.03
CA PRO A 104 8.29 -0.04 17.19
C PRO A 104 8.11 0.47 18.63
N ASP A 105 7.44 1.60 18.75
CA ASP A 105 7.05 2.19 20.04
C ASP A 105 5.88 1.41 20.67
N MET A 106 6.23 0.44 21.52
CA MET A 106 5.26 -0.42 22.19
C MET A 106 4.42 0.33 23.23
N GLU A 107 4.93 1.43 23.80
CA GLU A 107 4.17 2.25 24.76
C GLU A 107 3.10 3.06 24.04
N ALA A 108 3.43 3.67 22.90
CA ALA A 108 2.47 4.34 22.05
C ALA A 108 1.40 3.36 21.54
N LEU A 109 1.81 2.15 21.09
CA LEU A 109 0.88 1.10 20.66
C LEU A 109 -0.11 0.71 21.78
N LEU A 110 0.39 0.48 23.01
CA LEU A 110 -0.45 0.16 24.15
C LEU A 110 -1.42 1.29 24.50
N ALA A 111 -0.95 2.54 24.43
CA ALA A 111 -1.76 3.73 24.72
C ALA A 111 -2.91 3.92 23.72
N LEU A 112 -2.74 3.47 22.49
CA LEU A 112 -3.76 3.53 21.44
C LEU A 112 -4.96 2.62 21.73
N LYS A 113 -4.80 1.55 22.51
CA LYS A 113 -5.84 0.54 22.78
C LYS A 113 -6.50 0.08 21.47
N PRO A 114 -5.75 -0.52 20.52
CA PRO A 114 -6.33 -1.02 19.30
C PRO A 114 -7.23 -2.23 19.57
N ASP A 115 -8.21 -2.45 18.67
CA ASP A 115 -9.04 -3.66 18.72
C ASP A 115 -8.31 -4.86 18.09
N VAL A 116 -7.37 -4.56 17.16
CA VAL A 116 -6.56 -5.56 16.47
C VAL A 116 -5.23 -4.96 15.99
N ILE A 117 -4.22 -5.81 15.92
CA ILE A 117 -2.88 -5.46 15.40
C ILE A 117 -2.60 -6.31 14.16
N TYR A 118 -2.21 -5.66 13.06
CA TYR A 118 -1.76 -6.32 11.85
C TYR A 118 -0.24 -6.35 11.80
N LEU A 119 0.33 -7.55 11.69
CA LEU A 119 1.77 -7.80 11.66
C LEU A 119 2.20 -8.37 10.30
N ASP A 120 3.37 -7.96 9.85
CA ASP A 120 4.09 -8.61 8.76
C ASP A 120 5.08 -9.62 9.37
N GLU A 121 5.00 -10.89 8.97
CA GLU A 121 5.81 -11.98 9.51
C GLU A 121 7.31 -11.70 9.38
N GLU A 122 7.75 -11.15 8.24
CA GLU A 122 9.16 -10.85 7.98
C GLU A 122 9.76 -9.89 9.02
N PHE A 123 8.96 -8.92 9.50
CA PHE A 123 9.45 -7.88 10.39
C PHE A 123 9.05 -8.04 11.85
N SER A 124 8.06 -8.88 12.14
CA SER A 124 7.57 -9.10 13.51
C SER A 124 8.52 -9.96 14.34
N GLY A 125 9.37 -10.74 13.66
CA GLY A 125 10.29 -11.68 14.28
C GLY A 125 9.56 -12.76 15.08
N ASP A 126 10.32 -13.45 15.95
CA ASP A 126 9.80 -14.52 16.81
C ASP A 126 8.99 -14.00 18.01
N ASP A 127 8.83 -12.68 18.17
CA ASP A 127 8.25 -12.07 19.38
C ASP A 127 6.82 -11.53 19.16
N ILE A 128 5.98 -12.31 18.48
CA ILE A 128 4.56 -12.00 18.28
C ILE A 128 3.84 -11.87 19.64
N ALA A 129 4.25 -12.66 20.62
CA ALA A 129 3.64 -12.69 21.96
C ALA A 129 3.65 -11.33 22.68
N LYS A 130 4.54 -10.40 22.33
CA LYS A 130 4.53 -9.04 22.92
C LYS A 130 3.33 -8.22 22.42
N PHE A 131 2.94 -8.40 21.16
CA PHE A 131 1.79 -7.73 20.55
C PHE A 131 0.47 -8.35 21.04
N GLU A 132 0.40 -9.68 21.20
CA GLU A 132 -0.77 -10.40 21.69
C GLU A 132 -1.16 -10.00 23.13
N LYS A 133 -0.23 -9.47 23.92
CA LYS A 133 -0.49 -8.89 25.24
C LYS A 133 -1.27 -7.57 25.18
N ILE A 134 -1.30 -6.92 24.01
CA ILE A 134 -1.93 -5.61 23.82
C ILE A 134 -3.32 -5.78 23.18
N ALA A 135 -3.40 -6.55 22.09
CA ALA A 135 -4.65 -6.84 21.36
C ALA A 135 -4.53 -8.11 20.53
N PRO A 136 -5.64 -8.70 20.05
CA PRO A 136 -5.61 -9.75 19.04
C PRO A 136 -4.73 -9.38 17.83
N VAL A 137 -4.04 -10.37 17.28
CA VAL A 137 -3.06 -10.17 16.20
C VAL A 137 -3.49 -10.93 14.95
N HIS A 138 -3.39 -10.29 13.78
CA HIS A 138 -3.37 -10.95 12.48
C HIS A 138 -1.96 -10.87 11.90
N VAL A 139 -1.36 -12.03 11.61
CA VAL A 139 -0.04 -12.13 10.99
C VAL A 139 -0.21 -12.43 9.51
N PHE A 140 0.47 -11.66 8.67
CA PHE A 140 0.49 -11.80 7.23
C PHE A 140 1.89 -12.18 6.77
N ASN A 141 1.99 -13.22 5.95
CA ASN A 141 3.21 -13.53 5.22
C ASN A 141 3.13 -12.88 3.83
N LEU A 142 3.76 -11.73 3.65
CA LEU A 142 3.71 -10.99 2.39
C LEU A 142 4.57 -11.61 1.27
N ASP A 143 5.33 -12.68 1.57
CA ASP A 143 6.04 -13.49 0.57
C ASP A 143 5.20 -14.66 0.05
N ASP A 144 4.05 -14.96 0.67
CA ASP A 144 3.13 -16.02 0.25
C ASP A 144 1.96 -15.41 -0.53
N GLY A 145 1.83 -15.80 -1.79
CA GLY A 145 0.81 -15.23 -2.68
C GLY A 145 1.20 -13.88 -3.30
N THR A 146 0.20 -13.14 -3.71
CA THR A 146 0.35 -11.85 -4.38
C THR A 146 -0.25 -10.72 -3.52
N TRP A 147 0.09 -9.47 -3.83
CA TRP A 147 -0.56 -8.32 -3.19
C TRP A 147 -2.10 -8.35 -3.34
N ARG A 148 -2.61 -8.95 -4.43
CA ARG A 148 -4.05 -9.11 -4.66
C ARG A 148 -4.69 -10.09 -3.68
N ASP A 149 -3.97 -11.15 -3.34
CA ASP A 149 -4.43 -12.13 -2.36
C ASP A 149 -4.45 -11.50 -0.97
N HIS A 150 -3.40 -10.75 -0.61
CA HIS A 150 -3.34 -10.01 0.65
C HIS A 150 -4.45 -8.96 0.76
N LEU A 151 -4.70 -8.19 -0.31
CA LEU A 151 -5.77 -7.18 -0.32
C LEU A 151 -7.16 -7.82 -0.14
N LYS A 152 -7.41 -8.99 -0.77
CA LYS A 152 -8.66 -9.74 -0.58
C LYS A 152 -8.81 -10.23 0.86
N ASP A 153 -7.73 -10.73 1.46
CA ASP A 153 -7.77 -11.23 2.82
C ASP A 153 -7.98 -10.09 3.83
N ILE A 154 -7.30 -8.96 3.65
CA ILE A 154 -7.57 -7.75 4.42
C ILE A 154 -9.02 -7.30 4.22
N GLY A 155 -9.51 -7.27 2.97
CA GLY A 155 -10.89 -6.92 2.64
C GLY A 155 -11.92 -7.74 3.42
N LYS A 156 -11.71 -9.07 3.54
CA LYS A 156 -12.55 -9.95 4.36
C LYS A 156 -12.53 -9.56 5.84
N LEU A 157 -11.34 -9.27 6.39
CA LEU A 157 -11.17 -8.94 7.80
C LEU A 157 -11.83 -7.60 8.18
N VAL A 158 -11.93 -6.66 7.24
CA VAL A 158 -12.49 -5.33 7.47
C VAL A 158 -13.86 -5.11 6.80
N ASN A 159 -14.49 -6.17 6.27
CA ASN A 159 -15.77 -6.14 5.55
C ASN A 159 -15.76 -5.17 4.35
N ARG A 160 -14.72 -5.24 3.53
CA ARG A 160 -14.48 -4.44 2.30
C ARG A 160 -14.12 -5.34 1.11
N GLU A 161 -14.73 -6.52 1.01
CA GLU A 161 -14.45 -7.49 -0.07
C GLU A 161 -14.76 -6.92 -1.45
N LYS A 162 -15.84 -6.15 -1.56
CA LYS A 162 -16.25 -5.54 -2.82
C LYS A 162 -15.29 -4.44 -3.26
N GLU A 163 -14.83 -3.63 -2.32
CA GLU A 163 -13.85 -2.59 -2.56
C GLU A 163 -12.51 -3.20 -2.99
N ALA A 164 -12.07 -4.29 -2.34
CA ALA A 164 -10.88 -5.02 -2.72
C ALA A 164 -10.98 -5.60 -4.14
N GLU A 165 -12.10 -6.22 -4.47
CA GLU A 165 -12.32 -6.78 -5.80
C GLU A 165 -12.38 -5.70 -6.88
N GLN A 166 -13.06 -4.58 -6.63
CA GLN A 166 -13.10 -3.45 -7.55
C GLN A 166 -11.71 -2.85 -7.78
N TYR A 167 -10.94 -2.65 -6.70
CA TYR A 167 -9.57 -2.15 -6.79
C TYR A 167 -8.68 -3.02 -7.69
N ILE A 168 -8.78 -4.35 -7.52
CA ILE A 168 -8.02 -5.32 -8.32
C ILE A 168 -8.46 -5.29 -9.80
N GLN A 169 -9.76 -5.15 -10.07
CA GLN A 169 -10.28 -5.05 -11.44
C GLN A 169 -9.81 -3.76 -12.13
N ASP A 170 -9.88 -2.63 -11.43
CA ASP A 170 -9.44 -1.33 -11.95
C ASP A 170 -7.93 -1.35 -12.27
N TYR A 171 -7.13 -1.92 -11.37
CA TYR A 171 -5.70 -2.11 -11.59
C TYR A 171 -5.42 -2.99 -12.81
N ALA A 172 -6.14 -4.11 -12.96
CA ALA A 172 -5.94 -5.03 -14.08
C ALA A 172 -6.28 -4.35 -15.44
N ALA A 173 -7.35 -3.55 -15.47
CA ALA A 173 -7.73 -2.82 -16.69
C ALA A 173 -6.65 -1.80 -17.08
N GLU A 174 -6.10 -1.07 -16.11
CA GLU A 174 -5.02 -0.12 -16.38
C GLU A 174 -3.72 -0.81 -16.78
N THR A 175 -3.40 -1.95 -16.17
CA THR A 175 -2.22 -2.74 -16.52
C THR A 175 -2.23 -3.14 -17.99
N GLU A 176 -3.36 -3.54 -18.55
CA GLU A 176 -3.47 -3.87 -19.98
C GLU A 176 -3.23 -2.65 -20.88
N GLU A 177 -3.69 -1.47 -20.48
CA GLU A 177 -3.40 -0.22 -21.20
C GLU A 177 -1.89 0.09 -21.17
N VAL A 178 -1.25 0.01 -20.00
CA VAL A 178 0.18 0.29 -19.83
C VAL A 178 1.05 -0.71 -20.60
N LYS A 179 0.68 -2.00 -20.61
CA LYS A 179 1.34 -3.03 -21.44
C LYS A 179 1.39 -2.61 -22.90
N SER A 180 0.25 -2.15 -23.45
CA SER A 180 0.19 -1.71 -24.84
C SER A 180 1.12 -0.53 -25.11
N LEU A 181 1.11 0.48 -24.22
CA LEU A 181 1.98 1.66 -24.34
C LEU A 181 3.47 1.29 -24.30
N ILE A 182 3.85 0.38 -23.40
CA ILE A 182 5.23 -0.10 -23.30
C ILE A 182 5.61 -0.89 -24.56
N HIS A 183 4.75 -1.81 -25.01
CA HIS A 183 4.99 -2.60 -26.20
C HIS A 183 5.15 -1.72 -27.44
N ASP A 184 4.35 -0.66 -27.61
CA ASP A 184 4.47 0.30 -28.70
C ASP A 184 5.81 1.05 -28.68
N THR A 185 6.49 1.08 -27.52
CA THR A 185 7.76 1.79 -27.32
C THR A 185 8.98 0.91 -27.49
N ILE A 186 8.99 -0.25 -26.81
CA ILE A 186 10.16 -1.14 -26.77
C ILE A 186 9.94 -2.49 -27.45
N GLY A 187 8.73 -2.73 -28.00
CA GLY A 187 8.36 -4.02 -28.61
C GLY A 187 8.45 -5.17 -27.62
N ASP A 188 8.87 -6.34 -28.10
CA ASP A 188 9.14 -7.55 -27.30
C ASP A 188 10.53 -7.53 -26.65
N GLY A 189 11.10 -6.34 -26.47
CA GLY A 189 12.43 -6.16 -25.90
C GLY A 189 12.54 -6.65 -24.46
N THR A 190 13.78 -7.00 -24.07
CA THR A 190 14.08 -7.43 -22.70
C THR A 190 14.30 -6.22 -21.80
N VAL A 191 13.89 -6.34 -20.53
CA VAL A 191 14.02 -5.25 -19.56
C VAL A 191 14.79 -5.66 -18.32
N MET A 192 15.47 -4.70 -17.71
CA MET A 192 15.98 -4.82 -16.35
C MET A 192 15.62 -3.60 -15.51
N ALA A 193 15.54 -3.79 -14.19
CA ALA A 193 15.44 -2.70 -13.25
C ALA A 193 16.69 -2.63 -12.39
N ILE A 194 17.22 -1.43 -12.21
CA ILE A 194 18.40 -1.19 -11.39
C ILE A 194 18.09 -0.17 -10.30
N ARG A 195 18.82 -0.27 -9.19
CA ARG A 195 18.84 0.74 -8.15
C ARG A 195 20.25 1.21 -7.89
N VAL A 196 20.43 2.52 -7.91
CA VAL A 196 21.68 3.19 -7.57
C VAL A 196 21.56 3.75 -6.16
N THR A 197 22.44 3.30 -5.28
CA THR A 197 22.55 3.79 -3.90
C THR A 197 23.89 4.47 -3.70
N ALA A 198 24.14 5.09 -2.55
CA ALA A 198 25.43 5.68 -2.20
C ALA A 198 26.63 4.69 -2.25
N LYS A 199 26.37 3.39 -2.17
CA LYS A 199 27.42 2.37 -1.98
C LYS A 199 27.50 1.33 -3.08
N GLU A 200 26.39 1.06 -3.78
CA GLU A 200 26.30 -0.09 -4.67
C GLU A 200 25.27 0.10 -5.78
N LEU A 201 25.48 -0.65 -6.84
CA LEU A 201 24.54 -0.82 -7.93
C LEU A 201 23.84 -2.17 -7.75
N ARG A 202 22.50 -2.17 -7.76
CA ARG A 202 21.67 -3.35 -7.62
C ARG A 202 20.89 -3.60 -8.89
N VAL A 203 20.79 -4.86 -9.30
CA VAL A 203 19.84 -5.31 -10.33
C VAL A 203 18.75 -6.09 -9.62
N PHE A 204 17.48 -5.71 -9.81
CA PHE A 204 16.35 -6.41 -9.23
C PHE A 204 16.13 -7.78 -9.87
N SER A 205 15.77 -8.76 -9.04
CA SER A 205 15.34 -10.08 -9.47
C SER A 205 13.88 -10.08 -9.94
N THR A 206 13.32 -11.24 -10.21
CA THR A 206 11.89 -11.41 -10.50
C THR A 206 11.00 -11.34 -9.26
N ARG A 207 11.60 -11.18 -8.07
CA ARG A 207 10.86 -11.04 -6.81
C ARG A 207 10.42 -9.60 -6.54
N ARG A 208 9.51 -9.46 -5.56
CA ARG A 208 9.15 -8.14 -5.03
C ARG A 208 10.40 -7.34 -4.58
N PRO A 209 10.41 -6.01 -4.62
CA PRO A 209 9.24 -5.18 -4.96
C PRO A 209 8.96 -5.04 -6.46
N MET A 210 9.94 -5.02 -7.33
CA MET A 210 9.77 -4.64 -8.73
C MET A 210 9.46 -5.79 -9.69
N GLY A 211 9.91 -7.00 -9.35
CA GLY A 211 9.72 -8.16 -10.22
C GLY A 211 8.26 -8.44 -10.58
N PRO A 212 7.33 -8.52 -9.62
CA PRO A 212 5.92 -8.73 -9.91
C PRO A 212 5.32 -7.66 -10.83
N ILE A 213 5.64 -6.37 -10.63
CA ILE A 213 5.14 -5.29 -11.49
C ILE A 213 5.64 -5.47 -12.93
N LEU A 214 6.95 -5.65 -13.10
CA LEU A 214 7.55 -5.67 -14.43
C LEU A 214 7.28 -6.98 -15.18
N TYR A 215 7.43 -8.12 -14.51
CA TYR A 215 7.50 -9.41 -15.18
C TYR A 215 6.20 -10.22 -15.11
N GLU A 216 5.38 -10.00 -14.06
CA GLU A 216 4.09 -10.68 -13.92
C GLU A 216 2.95 -9.78 -14.43
N ASP A 217 2.81 -8.58 -13.86
CA ASP A 217 1.72 -7.67 -14.19
C ASP A 217 1.86 -7.09 -15.60
N LEU A 218 3.00 -6.48 -15.93
CA LEU A 218 3.28 -5.92 -17.24
C LEU A 218 3.72 -6.99 -18.26
N GLY A 219 4.05 -8.20 -17.83
CA GLY A 219 4.42 -9.29 -18.73
C GLY A 219 5.70 -9.07 -19.51
N LEU A 220 6.59 -8.17 -19.05
CA LEU A 220 7.83 -7.84 -19.73
C LEU A 220 8.84 -9.00 -19.63
N THR A 221 9.68 -9.14 -20.61
CA THR A 221 10.71 -10.20 -20.62
C THR A 221 11.92 -9.74 -19.82
N PRO A 222 12.32 -10.47 -18.73
CA PRO A 222 13.52 -10.14 -17.99
C PRO A 222 14.78 -10.21 -18.88
N ALA A 223 15.71 -9.29 -18.70
CA ALA A 223 16.99 -9.32 -19.36
C ALA A 223 17.78 -10.58 -19.01
N LYS A 224 18.77 -10.91 -19.83
CA LYS A 224 19.58 -12.11 -19.70
C LYS A 224 20.18 -12.24 -18.28
N GLY A 225 20.13 -13.44 -17.71
CA GLY A 225 20.70 -13.76 -16.39
C GLY A 225 19.85 -13.37 -15.19
N ILE A 226 18.82 -12.52 -15.34
CA ILE A 226 17.97 -12.13 -14.19
C ILE A 226 17.22 -13.33 -13.59
N LYS A 227 16.76 -14.26 -14.42
CA LYS A 227 16.08 -15.49 -13.96
C LYS A 227 16.98 -16.45 -13.21
N ASP A 228 18.30 -16.29 -13.34
CA ASP A 228 19.31 -17.13 -12.71
C ASP A 228 19.73 -16.59 -11.32
N PHE A 229 19.19 -15.44 -10.91
CA PHE A 229 19.46 -14.89 -9.59
C PHE A 229 18.91 -15.79 -8.48
N ASP A 230 19.55 -15.71 -7.31
CA ASP A 230 19.07 -16.39 -6.12
C ASP A 230 17.62 -15.98 -5.84
N SER A 231 16.72 -16.98 -5.97
CA SER A 231 15.27 -16.77 -5.81
C SER A 231 14.86 -16.34 -4.39
N SER A 232 15.76 -16.42 -3.41
CA SER A 232 15.52 -15.92 -2.06
C SER A 232 15.79 -14.42 -1.90
N LYS A 233 16.39 -13.77 -2.92
CA LYS A 233 16.84 -12.37 -2.83
C LYS A 233 16.08 -11.44 -3.79
N PRO A 234 15.69 -10.24 -3.33
CA PRO A 234 15.00 -9.27 -4.17
C PRO A 234 15.91 -8.63 -5.23
N TYR A 235 17.22 -8.67 -5.06
CA TYR A 235 18.20 -8.09 -5.97
C TYR A 235 19.57 -8.74 -5.83
N GLN A 236 20.42 -8.50 -6.82
CA GLN A 236 21.85 -8.80 -6.78
C GLN A 236 22.65 -7.51 -6.86
N VAL A 237 23.67 -7.38 -5.99
CA VAL A 237 24.69 -6.32 -6.08
C VAL A 237 25.66 -6.68 -7.19
N ILE A 238 25.92 -5.73 -8.08
CA ILE A 238 26.81 -5.92 -9.22
C ILE A 238 27.83 -4.79 -9.33
N SER A 239 28.90 -5.04 -10.06
CA SER A 239 29.78 -3.99 -10.55
C SER A 239 29.27 -3.46 -11.91
N ARG A 240 29.61 -2.21 -12.26
CA ARG A 240 29.21 -1.62 -13.55
C ARG A 240 29.75 -2.36 -14.77
N GLU A 241 30.85 -3.08 -14.60
CA GLU A 241 31.54 -3.84 -15.66
C GLU A 241 30.70 -5.00 -16.20
N VAL A 242 29.78 -5.55 -15.39
CA VAL A 242 28.90 -6.64 -15.82
C VAL A 242 27.56 -6.18 -16.40
N LEU A 243 27.26 -4.86 -16.41
CA LEU A 243 26.01 -4.35 -16.98
C LEU A 243 25.78 -4.79 -18.44
N PRO A 244 26.81 -4.83 -19.33
CA PRO A 244 26.63 -5.28 -20.71
C PRO A 244 26.19 -6.74 -20.82
N ASP A 245 26.47 -7.59 -19.84
CA ASP A 245 26.16 -9.02 -19.89
C ASP A 245 24.65 -9.29 -19.83
N PHE A 246 23.86 -8.35 -19.28
CA PHE A 246 22.41 -8.41 -19.24
C PHE A 246 21.76 -8.15 -20.61
N ASP A 247 22.43 -7.44 -21.50
CA ASP A 247 21.98 -7.12 -22.87
C ASP A 247 20.52 -6.64 -22.94
N ALA A 248 20.13 -5.78 -22.00
CA ALA A 248 18.75 -5.28 -21.88
C ALA A 248 18.42 -4.28 -22.98
N ASP A 249 17.20 -4.39 -23.52
CA ASP A 249 16.63 -3.42 -24.48
C ASP A 249 16.11 -2.16 -23.77
N ALA A 250 15.71 -2.27 -22.52
CA ALA A 250 15.26 -1.15 -21.70
C ALA A 250 15.71 -1.29 -20.24
N ILE A 251 15.92 -0.16 -19.58
CA ILE A 251 16.37 -0.08 -18.18
C ILE A 251 15.46 0.85 -17.40
N PHE A 252 14.82 0.32 -16.36
CA PHE A 252 14.16 1.11 -15.34
C PHE A 252 15.16 1.44 -14.23
N VAL A 253 15.28 2.72 -13.86
CA VAL A 253 16.33 3.18 -12.94
C VAL A 253 15.75 3.86 -11.74
N VAL A 254 15.94 3.27 -10.55
CA VAL A 254 15.71 3.92 -9.27
C VAL A 254 17.02 4.50 -8.77
N VAL A 255 17.04 5.79 -8.48
CA VAL A 255 18.19 6.45 -7.83
C VAL A 255 17.77 6.92 -6.45
N ASN A 256 18.51 6.54 -5.42
CA ASN A 256 18.26 7.06 -4.07
C ASN A 256 18.37 8.59 -4.06
N SER A 257 17.63 9.22 -3.17
CA SER A 257 17.54 10.69 -3.10
C SER A 257 18.75 11.37 -2.43
N ASP A 258 19.64 10.60 -1.80
CA ASP A 258 20.86 11.14 -1.18
C ASP A 258 21.88 11.62 -2.25
N ASP A 259 22.66 12.64 -1.89
CA ASP A 259 23.60 13.30 -2.81
C ASP A 259 24.67 12.33 -3.36
N GLU A 260 25.08 11.37 -2.54
CA GLU A 260 26.06 10.35 -2.93
C GLU A 260 25.51 9.43 -4.02
N ALA A 261 24.26 8.96 -3.89
CA ALA A 261 23.62 8.14 -4.93
C ALA A 261 23.39 8.92 -6.21
N GLN A 262 22.99 10.18 -6.13
CA GLN A 262 22.84 11.07 -7.28
C GLN A 262 24.18 11.29 -8.00
N SER A 263 25.25 11.49 -7.25
CA SER A 263 26.62 11.62 -7.79
C SER A 263 27.08 10.33 -8.45
N MET A 264 26.85 9.18 -7.81
CA MET A 264 27.16 7.86 -8.36
C MET A 264 26.44 7.60 -9.68
N PHE A 265 25.16 7.97 -9.77
CA PHE A 265 24.39 7.82 -11.01
C PHE A 265 24.93 8.72 -12.11
N LYS A 266 25.28 9.96 -11.80
CA LYS A 266 25.89 10.89 -12.75
C LYS A 266 27.25 10.38 -13.27
N GLU A 267 28.08 9.80 -12.40
CA GLU A 267 29.31 9.14 -12.80
C GLU A 267 29.05 7.94 -13.70
N LEU A 268 28.04 7.10 -13.35
CA LEU A 268 27.64 5.97 -14.18
C LEU A 268 27.21 6.43 -15.58
N GLN A 269 26.39 7.48 -15.69
CA GLN A 269 25.93 8.02 -16.97
C GLN A 269 27.08 8.50 -17.87
N ASN A 270 28.18 9.01 -17.27
CA ASN A 270 29.38 9.46 -18.00
C ASN A 270 30.35 8.30 -18.32
N ASN A 271 30.10 7.10 -17.84
CA ASN A 271 30.97 5.95 -18.02
C ASN A 271 30.78 5.37 -19.43
N PRO A 272 31.86 5.07 -20.19
CA PRO A 272 31.78 4.46 -21.53
C PRO A 272 31.03 3.12 -21.56
N ILE A 273 31.07 2.32 -20.46
CA ILE A 273 30.33 1.07 -20.36
C ILE A 273 28.84 1.36 -20.42
N TRP A 274 28.35 2.31 -19.62
CA TRP A 274 26.95 2.72 -19.61
C TRP A 274 26.50 3.25 -20.97
N GLN A 275 27.29 4.16 -21.56
CA GLN A 275 27.01 4.74 -22.88
C GLN A 275 27.04 3.69 -24.01
N GLY A 276 27.76 2.58 -23.76
CA GLY A 276 27.84 1.44 -24.68
C GLY A 276 26.59 0.53 -24.65
N LEU A 277 25.76 0.60 -23.59
CA LEU A 277 24.60 -0.26 -23.43
C LEU A 277 23.57 -0.07 -24.56
N LYS A 278 22.92 -1.15 -24.95
CA LYS A 278 21.87 -1.18 -25.97
C LYS A 278 20.70 -0.26 -25.62
N ALA A 279 20.18 -0.39 -24.40
CA ALA A 279 19.11 0.46 -23.89
C ALA A 279 19.46 1.95 -23.90
N VAL A 280 20.70 2.31 -23.51
CA VAL A 280 21.15 3.71 -23.47
C VAL A 280 21.23 4.30 -24.87
N LYS A 281 21.78 3.56 -25.83
CA LYS A 281 21.86 3.99 -27.25
C LYS A 281 20.48 4.13 -27.88
N ALA A 282 19.52 3.31 -27.48
CA ALA A 282 18.13 3.37 -27.95
C ALA A 282 17.30 4.48 -27.27
N GLY A 283 17.83 5.11 -26.20
CA GLY A 283 17.07 6.07 -25.40
C GLY A 283 16.03 5.41 -24.46
N HIS A 284 16.12 4.11 -24.24
CA HIS A 284 15.20 3.32 -23.43
C HIS A 284 15.70 3.21 -21.98
N VAL A 285 16.04 4.32 -21.36
CA VAL A 285 16.37 4.43 -19.94
C VAL A 285 15.29 5.25 -19.26
N TYR A 286 14.60 4.63 -18.34
CA TYR A 286 13.42 5.18 -17.67
C TYR A 286 13.73 5.43 -16.18
N PRO A 287 14.06 6.68 -15.78
CA PRO A 287 14.14 7.04 -14.38
C PRO A 287 12.75 6.94 -13.75
N ILE A 288 12.65 6.23 -12.63
CA ILE A 288 11.41 6.01 -11.88
C ILE A 288 11.60 6.38 -10.42
N GLY A 289 10.51 6.77 -9.77
CA GLY A 289 10.52 7.11 -8.35
C GLY A 289 10.85 5.91 -7.47
N ALA A 290 11.65 6.11 -6.42
CA ALA A 290 11.88 5.05 -5.44
C ALA A 290 10.57 4.66 -4.74
N GLN A 291 9.74 5.64 -4.45
CA GLN A 291 8.37 5.50 -4.04
C GLN A 291 7.49 5.98 -5.22
N PRO A 292 6.58 5.18 -5.72
CA PRO A 292 5.99 3.95 -5.16
C PRO A 292 6.61 2.61 -5.62
N TRP A 293 7.54 2.57 -6.55
CA TRP A 293 8.05 1.33 -7.19
C TRP A 293 8.70 0.33 -6.21
N LEU A 294 9.15 0.80 -5.05
CA LEU A 294 9.67 -0.07 -3.99
C LEU A 294 8.62 -0.41 -2.93
N ASP A 295 7.41 0.14 -3.06
CA ASP A 295 6.28 -0.18 -2.20
C ASP A 295 5.41 -1.25 -2.87
N TYR A 296 5.54 -2.49 -2.44
CA TYR A 296 4.82 -3.64 -3.00
C TYR A 296 3.41 -3.84 -2.42
N SER A 297 2.81 -2.79 -1.86
CA SER A 297 1.39 -2.73 -1.49
C SER A 297 0.49 -2.48 -2.70
N SER A 298 -0.82 -2.61 -2.51
CA SER A 298 -1.81 -2.26 -3.52
C SER A 298 -1.69 -0.81 -4.00
N ILE A 299 -1.47 0.16 -3.08
CA ILE A 299 -1.25 1.58 -3.42
C ILE A 299 0.04 1.75 -4.20
N GLY A 300 1.14 1.15 -3.73
CA GLY A 300 2.43 1.26 -4.41
C GLY A 300 2.37 0.75 -5.84
N ASN A 301 1.80 -0.44 -6.04
CA ASN A 301 1.64 -1.02 -7.38
C ASN A 301 0.77 -0.14 -8.29
N LYS A 302 -0.36 0.40 -7.78
CA LYS A 302 -1.23 1.29 -8.56
C LYS A 302 -0.51 2.58 -8.97
N MET A 303 0.22 3.22 -8.05
CA MET A 303 0.97 4.44 -8.34
C MET A 303 2.15 4.20 -9.28
N ALA A 304 2.80 3.04 -9.20
CA ALA A 304 3.83 2.65 -10.15
C ALA A 304 3.24 2.47 -11.56
N MET A 305 2.02 1.94 -11.65
CA MET A 305 1.29 1.80 -12.91
C MET A 305 0.88 3.16 -13.49
N ASP A 306 0.37 4.08 -12.65
CA ASP A 306 0.06 5.47 -13.04
C ASP A 306 1.31 6.19 -13.59
N GLU A 307 2.47 6.06 -12.92
CA GLU A 307 3.74 6.65 -13.36
C GLU A 307 4.20 6.05 -14.70
N ALA A 308 4.10 4.72 -14.85
CA ALA A 308 4.43 4.07 -16.11
C ALA A 308 3.51 4.54 -17.24
N LYS A 309 2.20 4.64 -16.99
CA LYS A 309 1.23 5.17 -17.95
C LYS A 309 1.61 6.58 -18.41
N GLU A 310 1.89 7.47 -17.45
CA GLU A 310 2.31 8.84 -17.76
C GLU A 310 3.61 8.88 -18.60
N MET A 311 4.59 8.04 -18.22
CA MET A 311 5.89 7.97 -18.89
C MET A 311 5.79 7.52 -20.35
N PHE A 312 4.98 6.48 -20.62
CA PHE A 312 4.87 5.88 -21.94
C PHE A 312 3.79 6.52 -22.83
N SER A 313 2.90 7.37 -22.26
CA SER A 313 1.92 8.14 -23.03
C SER A 313 2.49 9.43 -23.65
N LYS A 314 3.63 9.93 -23.17
CA LYS A 314 4.26 11.17 -23.62
C LYS A 314 5.19 10.92 -24.82
N LYS A 315 4.64 10.51 -25.96
CA LYS A 315 5.40 10.38 -27.21
C LYS A 315 5.01 11.44 -28.22
#